data_672e604d8543d2e5641d03ac0f0e9b7f
#
_entry.id   672e604d8543d2e5641d03ac0f0e9b7f
#
_cell.length_a   1.000
_cell.length_b   1.000
_cell.length_c   1.000
_cell.angle_alpha   90.00
_cell.angle_beta   90.00
_cell.angle_gamma   90.00
#
_symmetry.space_group_name_H-M   'P 1'
#
loop_
_entity.id
_entity.type
_entity.pdbx_description
1 polymer ?
#
loop_
_entity_poly.entity_id
_entity_poly.type
_entity_poly.pdbx_seq_one_letter_code
_entity_poly.pdbx_strand_id
1 'polypeptide(L)'
;NGGSLLARVGEVLGTVPRVVSGDEEARLSFMGAVTGGIETFGPAGADSLVASLEGPVLVVDIGGGSTELALGHLAGGTATFTASASLQVGSVRFTERYLHSDPPRPEELSDCLSVAEATLDEVLSVQPSFGSATTLVVVAGTAETIGAVELGRWDDRELHGLAMSKAQVEDVFRTLATEPADDRRHNPGLPPERVDYIVAGCGILVTIMRRMGFAERLVSLGSVRDA
;
A
#
# COMPACT_ATOMS: atom_id res chain seq x y z
N ASN A 1 23.27 7.35 -6.76
CA ASN A 1 24.00 7.66 -5.54
C ASN A 1 23.15 8.66 -4.72
N GLY A 2 22.50 8.20 -3.63
CA GLY A 2 21.49 8.98 -2.88
C GLY A 2 22.01 10.33 -2.38
N GLY A 3 23.26 10.44 -1.98
CA GLY A 3 23.87 11.72 -1.55
C GLY A 3 23.93 12.80 -2.65
N SER A 4 24.16 12.41 -3.90
CA SER A 4 24.16 13.33 -5.03
C SER A 4 22.76 13.86 -5.36
N LEU A 5 21.72 13.02 -5.18
CA LEU A 5 20.33 13.44 -5.37
C LEU A 5 19.92 14.44 -4.29
N LEU A 6 20.19 14.14 -3.03
CA LEU A 6 19.87 15.03 -1.90
C LEU A 6 20.54 16.40 -2.03
N ALA A 7 21.81 16.45 -2.46
CA ALA A 7 22.50 17.71 -2.69
C ALA A 7 21.80 18.55 -3.77
N ARG A 8 21.45 17.94 -4.92
CA ARG A 8 20.72 18.62 -6.00
C ARG A 8 19.32 19.09 -5.59
N VAL A 9 18.61 18.28 -4.84
CA VAL A 9 17.29 18.65 -4.29
C VAL A 9 17.44 19.81 -3.32
N GLY A 10 18.47 19.79 -2.45
CA GLY A 10 18.77 20.87 -1.53
C GLY A 10 19.09 22.19 -2.22
N GLU A 11 19.83 22.16 -3.34
CA GLU A 11 20.10 23.35 -4.17
C GLU A 11 18.81 23.95 -4.76
N VAL A 12 17.87 23.10 -5.20
CA VAL A 12 16.60 23.56 -5.80
C VAL A 12 15.64 24.11 -4.73
N LEU A 13 15.56 23.45 -3.57
CA LEU A 13 14.62 23.82 -2.51
C LEU A 13 15.16 24.92 -1.56
N GLY A 14 16.46 25.23 -1.62
CA GLY A 14 17.10 26.16 -0.68
C GLY A 14 17.16 25.66 0.77
N THR A 15 16.94 24.35 0.98
CA THR A 15 16.97 23.69 2.29
C THR A 15 17.58 22.31 2.16
N VAL A 16 18.17 21.79 3.24
CA VAL A 16 18.77 20.44 3.23
C VAL A 16 17.66 19.41 3.42
N PRO A 17 17.34 18.60 2.39
CA PRO A 17 16.34 17.53 2.53
C PRO A 17 16.86 16.44 3.47
N ARG A 18 15.96 15.89 4.28
CA ARG A 18 16.23 14.78 5.19
C ARG A 18 15.54 13.52 4.68
N VAL A 19 16.26 12.40 4.67
CA VAL A 19 15.65 11.09 4.47
C VAL A 19 15.09 10.64 5.81
N VAL A 20 13.82 10.34 5.86
CA VAL A 20 13.17 9.79 7.05
C VAL A 20 13.54 8.32 7.22
N SER A 21 13.52 7.81 8.44
CA SER A 21 13.66 6.36 8.69
C SER A 21 12.36 5.63 8.31
N GLY A 22 12.44 4.31 8.08
CA GLY A 22 11.25 3.50 7.82
C GLY A 22 10.21 3.59 8.94
N ASP A 23 10.63 3.68 10.21
CA ASP A 23 9.71 3.88 11.33
C ASP A 23 9.02 5.25 11.29
N GLU A 24 9.74 6.29 10.92
CA GLU A 24 9.17 7.63 10.77
C GLU A 24 8.23 7.69 9.57
N GLU A 25 8.60 7.06 8.45
CA GLU A 25 7.76 6.93 7.26
C GLU A 25 6.46 6.19 7.58
N ALA A 26 6.53 5.05 8.26
CA ALA A 26 5.36 4.28 8.70
C ALA A 26 4.45 5.10 9.64
N ARG A 27 5.04 5.85 10.57
CA ARG A 27 4.27 6.72 11.48
C ARG A 27 3.56 7.84 10.72
N LEU A 28 4.24 8.47 9.77
CA LEU A 28 3.65 9.52 8.93
C LEU A 28 2.57 8.92 8.01
N SER A 29 2.81 7.77 7.38
CA SER A 29 1.79 7.06 6.59
C SER A 29 0.56 6.72 7.43
N PHE A 30 0.74 6.26 8.69
CA PHE A 30 -0.38 6.02 9.58
C PHE A 30 -1.18 7.29 9.86
N MET A 31 -0.50 8.37 10.24
CA MET A 31 -1.17 9.64 10.53
C MET A 31 -1.90 10.17 9.29
N GLY A 32 -1.24 10.22 8.14
CA GLY A 32 -1.86 10.65 6.89
C GLY A 32 -3.05 9.79 6.49
N ALA A 33 -2.95 8.47 6.63
CA ALA A 33 -4.02 7.53 6.29
C ALA A 33 -5.29 7.75 7.10
N VAL A 34 -5.16 8.05 8.41
CA VAL A 34 -6.29 8.18 9.32
C VAL A 34 -6.78 9.62 9.50
N THR A 35 -5.97 10.63 9.18
CA THR A 35 -6.33 12.06 9.29
C THR A 35 -6.35 12.78 7.94
N GLY A 36 -5.72 12.19 6.91
CA GLY A 36 -5.63 12.75 5.56
C GLY A 36 -6.95 12.73 4.80
N GLY A 37 -6.97 13.47 3.70
CA GLY A 37 -8.19 13.63 2.90
C GLY A 37 -9.01 14.87 3.28
N ILE A 38 -8.75 15.50 4.43
CA ILE A 38 -9.44 16.74 4.84
C ILE A 38 -9.21 17.87 3.82
N GLU A 39 -7.98 18.01 3.33
CA GLU A 39 -7.65 19.04 2.33
C GLU A 39 -8.24 18.71 0.95
N THR A 40 -8.29 17.42 0.58
CA THR A 40 -8.76 16.97 -0.74
C THR A 40 -10.28 16.82 -0.80
N PHE A 41 -10.89 16.26 0.25
CA PHE A 41 -12.32 15.89 0.25
C PHE A 41 -13.15 16.72 1.24
N GLY A 42 -12.51 17.60 2.00
CA GLY A 42 -13.11 18.34 3.09
C GLY A 42 -13.39 17.47 4.32
N PRO A 43 -13.89 18.10 5.42
CA PRO A 43 -14.14 17.38 6.67
C PRO A 43 -15.04 16.16 6.54
N ALA A 44 -16.07 16.24 5.67
CA ALA A 44 -17.03 15.15 5.48
C ALA A 44 -16.41 13.90 4.84
N GLY A 45 -15.38 14.03 3.99
CA GLY A 45 -14.69 12.88 3.38
C GLY A 45 -13.77 12.18 4.36
N ALA A 46 -13.01 12.94 5.14
CA ALA A 46 -12.15 12.41 6.19
C ALA A 46 -12.98 11.78 7.32
N ASP A 47 -14.06 12.43 7.74
CA ASP A 47 -14.97 11.93 8.77
C ASP A 47 -15.59 10.59 8.38
N SER A 48 -15.86 10.37 7.09
CA SER A 48 -16.44 9.10 6.59
C SER A 48 -15.47 7.93 6.78
N LEU A 49 -14.19 8.07 6.41
CA LEU A 49 -13.21 7.00 6.60
C LEU A 49 -12.94 6.77 8.09
N VAL A 50 -12.66 7.85 8.82
CA VAL A 50 -12.41 7.81 10.28
C VAL A 50 -13.56 7.14 11.03
N ALA A 51 -14.81 7.47 10.67
CA ALA A 51 -16.01 6.87 11.29
C ALA A 51 -16.16 5.36 11.02
N SER A 52 -15.53 4.86 9.96
CA SER A 52 -15.54 3.42 9.61
C SER A 52 -14.41 2.64 10.29
N LEU A 53 -13.44 3.31 10.93
CA LEU A 53 -12.30 2.68 11.58
C LEU A 53 -12.66 2.25 13.00
N GLU A 54 -12.78 0.95 13.21
CA GLU A 54 -13.06 0.33 14.51
C GLU A 54 -11.87 -0.50 15.00
N GLY A 55 -11.54 -0.39 16.30
CA GLY A 55 -10.49 -1.18 16.95
C GLY A 55 -9.06 -0.83 16.49
N PRO A 56 -8.12 -1.77 16.66
CA PRO A 56 -6.76 -1.61 16.16
C PRO A 56 -6.70 -1.61 14.63
N VAL A 57 -6.09 -0.58 14.06
CA VAL A 57 -5.98 -0.36 12.61
C VAL A 57 -4.57 -0.66 12.16
N LEU A 58 -4.41 -1.49 11.14
CA LEU A 58 -3.17 -1.67 10.39
C LEU A 58 -3.22 -0.82 9.13
N VAL A 59 -2.32 0.12 9.00
CA VAL A 59 -2.05 0.84 7.76
C VAL A 59 -0.91 0.16 7.03
N VAL A 60 -1.09 -0.10 5.74
CA VAL A 60 -0.09 -0.71 4.86
C VAL A 60 0.18 0.22 3.69
N ASP A 61 1.44 0.60 3.55
CA ASP A 61 1.96 1.39 2.42
C ASP A 61 2.85 0.48 1.55
N ILE A 62 2.38 0.13 0.35
CA ILE A 62 3.14 -0.70 -0.58
C ILE A 62 3.83 0.20 -1.59
N GLY A 63 5.08 0.50 -1.29
CA GLY A 63 5.95 1.29 -2.15
C GLY A 63 6.64 0.47 -3.25
N GLY A 64 7.53 1.12 -4.01
CA GLY A 64 8.32 0.43 -5.04
C GLY A 64 9.43 -0.45 -4.46
N GLY A 65 10.08 -0.05 -3.38
CA GLY A 65 11.22 -0.74 -2.77
C GLY A 65 10.92 -1.49 -1.49
N SER A 66 9.94 -1.01 -0.73
CA SER A 66 9.57 -1.54 0.59
C SER A 66 8.06 -1.52 0.79
N THR A 67 7.62 -2.15 1.85
CA THR A 67 6.25 -2.08 2.37
C THR A 67 6.32 -1.74 3.84
N GLU A 68 5.69 -0.65 4.23
CA GLU A 68 5.60 -0.19 5.60
C GLU A 68 4.29 -0.71 6.23
N LEU A 69 4.43 -1.30 7.42
CA LEU A 69 3.32 -1.66 8.30
C LEU A 69 3.28 -0.69 9.46
N ALA A 70 2.13 -0.10 9.72
CA ALA A 70 1.92 0.81 10.82
C ALA A 70 0.65 0.43 11.59
N LEU A 71 0.81 0.03 12.85
CA LEU A 71 -0.28 -0.32 13.73
C LEU A 71 -0.62 0.86 14.63
N GLY A 72 -1.89 1.12 14.80
CA GLY A 72 -2.36 2.13 15.72
C GLY A 72 -3.82 1.95 16.08
N HIS A 73 -4.38 2.95 16.74
CA HIS A 73 -5.75 2.94 17.22
C HIS A 73 -6.37 4.32 17.06
N LEU A 74 -7.62 4.38 16.65
CA LEU A 74 -8.40 5.60 16.62
C LEU A 74 -9.45 5.57 17.73
N ALA A 75 -9.45 6.58 18.58
CA ALA A 75 -10.40 6.73 19.67
C ALA A 75 -10.76 8.19 19.90
N GLY A 76 -12.05 8.51 19.84
CA GLY A 76 -12.55 9.87 20.11
C GLY A 76 -11.93 10.94 19.21
N GLY A 77 -11.65 10.62 17.95
CA GLY A 77 -10.99 11.52 16.98
C GLY A 77 -9.48 11.66 17.18
N THR A 78 -8.89 10.90 18.10
CA THR A 78 -7.43 10.91 18.34
C THR A 78 -6.80 9.64 17.79
N ALA A 79 -5.82 9.80 16.92
CA ALA A 79 -5.02 8.70 16.37
C ALA A 79 -3.82 8.42 17.29
N THR A 80 -3.64 7.18 17.70
CA THR A 80 -2.51 6.73 18.49
C THR A 80 -1.72 5.69 17.73
N PHE A 81 -0.50 6.01 17.35
CA PHE A 81 0.43 5.09 16.72
C PHE A 81 1.06 4.16 17.78
N THR A 82 1.19 2.86 17.46
CA THR A 82 1.61 1.84 18.42
C THR A 82 2.88 1.11 18.00
N ALA A 83 2.96 0.69 16.74
CA ALA A 83 4.09 -0.10 16.24
C ALA A 83 4.28 0.11 14.74
N SER A 84 5.50 -0.09 14.26
CA SER A 84 5.85 -0.07 12.84
C SER A 84 6.81 -1.19 12.47
N ALA A 85 6.79 -1.53 11.20
CA ALA A 85 7.81 -2.36 10.56
C ALA A 85 7.95 -1.97 9.09
N SER A 86 9.18 -2.02 8.57
CA SER A 86 9.47 -1.85 7.15
C SER A 86 9.99 -3.16 6.59
N LEU A 87 9.26 -3.72 5.63
CA LEU A 87 9.63 -4.93 4.92
C LEU A 87 10.35 -4.56 3.63
N GLN A 88 11.44 -5.24 3.32
CA GLN A 88 12.16 -5.07 2.04
C GLN A 88 11.43 -5.77 0.88
N VAL A 89 10.13 -5.55 0.83
CA VAL A 89 9.15 -6.11 -0.10
C VAL A 89 8.43 -4.95 -0.76
N GLY A 90 8.66 -4.71 -2.04
CA GLY A 90 8.04 -3.60 -2.77
C GLY A 90 7.73 -3.98 -4.21
N SER A 91 6.78 -3.27 -4.83
CA SER A 91 6.24 -3.60 -6.15
C SER A 91 7.32 -3.64 -7.25
N VAL A 92 8.17 -2.62 -7.34
CA VAL A 92 9.27 -2.56 -8.33
C VAL A 92 10.35 -3.60 -8.01
N ARG A 93 10.81 -3.62 -6.74
CA ARG A 93 11.83 -4.57 -6.29
C ARG A 93 11.45 -6.02 -6.56
N PHE A 94 10.21 -6.40 -6.31
CA PHE A 94 9.73 -7.78 -6.47
C PHE A 94 9.49 -8.12 -7.93
N THR A 95 9.05 -7.18 -8.75
CA THR A 95 8.98 -7.34 -10.20
C THR A 95 10.36 -7.63 -10.78
N GLU A 96 11.34 -6.77 -10.50
CA GLU A 96 12.70 -6.93 -11.02
C GLU A 96 13.38 -8.23 -10.55
N ARG A 97 13.05 -8.70 -9.36
CA ARG A 97 13.71 -9.87 -8.76
C ARG A 97 13.06 -11.19 -9.12
N TYR A 98 11.75 -11.23 -9.33
CA TYR A 98 11.00 -12.48 -9.44
C TYR A 98 10.15 -12.60 -10.72
N LEU A 99 9.66 -11.51 -11.32
CA LEU A 99 8.74 -11.54 -12.44
C LEU A 99 9.47 -11.17 -13.73
N HIS A 100 10.07 -12.16 -14.40
CA HIS A 100 10.91 -11.93 -15.58
C HIS A 100 10.18 -12.20 -16.90
N SER A 101 9.03 -12.87 -16.86
CA SER A 101 8.18 -13.20 -18.01
C SER A 101 6.98 -12.27 -18.09
N ASP A 102 6.43 -12.09 -19.29
CA ASP A 102 5.21 -11.32 -19.49
C ASP A 102 4.21 -12.09 -20.39
N PRO A 103 3.07 -12.52 -19.84
CA PRO A 103 2.70 -12.44 -18.43
C PRO A 103 3.61 -13.31 -17.55
N PRO A 104 3.70 -13.02 -16.24
CA PRO A 104 4.50 -13.79 -15.30
C PRO A 104 4.09 -15.28 -15.29
N ARG A 105 5.08 -16.17 -15.24
CA ARG A 105 4.83 -17.60 -15.14
C ARG A 105 4.38 -18.00 -13.74
N PRO A 106 3.63 -19.10 -13.58
CA PRO A 106 3.15 -19.58 -12.28
C PRO A 106 4.26 -19.76 -11.22
N GLU A 107 5.43 -20.27 -11.63
CA GLU A 107 6.58 -20.44 -10.74
C GLU A 107 7.15 -19.11 -10.27
N GLU A 108 7.21 -18.10 -11.15
CA GLU A 108 7.66 -16.74 -10.79
C GLU A 108 6.71 -16.08 -9.77
N LEU A 109 5.40 -16.23 -9.99
CA LEU A 109 4.39 -15.76 -9.05
C LEU A 109 4.48 -16.50 -7.71
N SER A 110 4.67 -17.82 -7.73
CA SER A 110 4.83 -18.63 -6.52
C SER A 110 6.04 -18.19 -5.70
N ASP A 111 7.18 -17.99 -6.33
CA ASP A 111 8.40 -17.54 -5.67
C ASP A 111 8.22 -16.14 -5.08
N CYS A 112 7.64 -15.22 -5.85
CA CYS A 112 7.33 -13.86 -5.41
C CYS A 112 6.45 -13.86 -4.16
N LEU A 113 5.32 -14.58 -4.17
CA LEU A 113 4.39 -14.65 -3.05
C LEU A 113 5.00 -15.35 -1.82
N SER A 114 5.77 -16.44 -2.03
CA SER A 114 6.41 -17.18 -0.94
C SER A 114 7.43 -16.35 -0.19
N VAL A 115 8.22 -15.54 -0.90
CA VAL A 115 9.19 -14.64 -0.26
C VAL A 115 8.49 -13.50 0.47
N ALA A 116 7.41 -12.95 -0.09
CA ALA A 116 6.60 -11.94 0.60
C ALA A 116 6.02 -12.50 1.90
N GLU A 117 5.46 -13.72 1.87
CA GLU A 117 4.91 -14.41 3.05
C GLU A 117 5.97 -14.67 4.10
N ALA A 118 7.13 -15.22 3.72
CA ALA A 118 8.23 -15.49 4.65
C ALA A 118 8.73 -14.21 5.34
N THR A 119 8.86 -13.12 4.58
CA THR A 119 9.30 -11.82 5.13
C THR A 119 8.26 -11.25 6.10
N LEU A 120 6.97 -11.40 5.79
CA LEU A 120 5.90 -10.99 6.69
C LEU A 120 5.89 -11.83 7.97
N ASP A 121 6.11 -13.14 7.87
CA ASP A 121 6.18 -14.06 9.02
C ASP A 121 7.30 -13.72 9.98
N GLU A 122 8.47 -13.31 9.46
CA GLU A 122 9.56 -12.82 10.31
C GLU A 122 9.12 -11.60 11.12
N VAL A 123 8.47 -10.62 10.49
CA VAL A 123 7.97 -9.43 11.18
C VAL A 123 6.91 -9.78 12.23
N LEU A 124 5.95 -10.64 11.89
CA LEU A 124 4.89 -11.06 12.82
C LEU A 124 5.45 -11.85 14.01
N SER A 125 6.54 -12.60 13.82
CA SER A 125 7.22 -13.33 14.90
C SER A 125 7.95 -12.40 15.87
N VAL A 126 8.55 -11.32 15.36
CA VAL A 126 9.27 -10.32 16.18
C VAL A 126 8.31 -9.34 16.84
N GLN A 127 7.25 -8.97 16.14
CA GLN A 127 6.21 -8.03 16.61
C GLN A 127 4.80 -8.65 16.54
N PRO A 128 4.44 -9.55 17.48
CA PRO A 128 3.13 -10.21 17.48
C PRO A 128 1.94 -9.25 17.63
N SER A 129 2.18 -8.01 18.08
CA SER A 129 1.15 -6.98 18.22
C SER A 129 0.43 -6.67 16.91
N PHE A 130 1.05 -6.84 15.74
CA PHE A 130 0.38 -6.68 14.46
C PHE A 130 -0.82 -7.62 14.28
N GLY A 131 -0.79 -8.81 14.90
CA GLY A 131 -1.90 -9.77 14.90
C GLY A 131 -3.15 -9.28 15.64
N SER A 132 -3.10 -8.16 16.37
CA SER A 132 -4.27 -7.55 17.01
C SER A 132 -5.11 -6.70 16.07
N ALA A 133 -4.60 -6.37 14.87
CA ALA A 133 -5.29 -5.52 13.91
C ALA A 133 -6.61 -6.16 13.44
N THR A 134 -7.68 -5.38 13.51
CA THR A 134 -9.03 -5.80 13.07
C THR A 134 -9.45 -5.10 11.78
N THR A 135 -8.85 -3.96 11.48
CA THR A 135 -9.13 -3.17 10.28
C THR A 135 -7.84 -2.99 9.48
N LEU A 136 -7.92 -3.20 8.17
CA LEU A 136 -6.84 -2.97 7.21
C LEU A 136 -7.13 -1.73 6.38
N VAL A 137 -6.27 -0.75 6.46
CA VAL A 137 -6.24 0.41 5.58
C VAL A 137 -5.00 0.32 4.69
N VAL A 138 -5.17 0.50 3.39
CA VAL A 138 -4.05 0.51 2.44
C VAL A 138 -3.94 1.87 1.78
N VAL A 139 -2.71 2.34 1.64
CA VAL A 139 -2.40 3.67 1.11
C VAL A 139 -1.45 3.59 -0.08
N ALA A 140 -1.18 4.73 -0.64
CA ALA A 140 -0.29 4.93 -1.78
C ALA A 140 -0.71 4.23 -3.07
N GLY A 141 0.10 4.42 -4.07
CA GLY A 141 -0.31 4.18 -5.44
C GLY A 141 -0.62 2.73 -5.80
N THR A 142 -0.09 1.73 -5.10
CA THR A 142 -0.48 0.33 -5.32
C THR A 142 -1.93 0.11 -4.89
N ALA A 143 -2.30 0.61 -3.72
CA ALA A 143 -3.66 0.50 -3.18
C ALA A 143 -4.69 1.22 -4.04
N GLU A 144 -4.35 2.44 -4.46
CA GLU A 144 -5.17 3.29 -5.33
C GLU A 144 -5.39 2.61 -6.69
N THR A 145 -4.32 2.07 -7.29
CA THR A 145 -4.40 1.40 -8.60
C THR A 145 -5.27 0.16 -8.54
N ILE A 146 -5.15 -0.68 -7.50
CA ILE A 146 -6.02 -1.86 -7.35
C ILE A 146 -7.49 -1.43 -7.23
N GLY A 147 -7.78 -0.35 -6.51
CA GLY A 147 -9.11 0.21 -6.42
C GLY A 147 -9.63 0.74 -7.76
N ALA A 148 -8.79 1.49 -8.49
CA ALA A 148 -9.16 2.05 -9.79
C ALA A 148 -9.39 0.97 -10.86
N VAL A 149 -8.62 -0.11 -10.85
CA VAL A 149 -8.82 -1.28 -11.73
C VAL A 149 -10.16 -1.94 -11.43
N GLU A 150 -10.52 -2.15 -10.17
CA GLU A 150 -11.84 -2.69 -9.78
C GLU A 150 -12.99 -1.78 -10.22
N LEU A 151 -12.83 -0.45 -10.07
CA LEU A 151 -13.83 0.52 -10.51
C LEU A 151 -13.89 0.68 -12.05
N GLY A 152 -12.87 0.24 -12.78
CA GLY A 152 -12.72 0.47 -14.21
C GLY A 152 -12.48 1.95 -14.57
N ARG A 153 -12.06 2.77 -13.63
CA ARG A 153 -11.72 4.19 -13.80
C ARG A 153 -10.94 4.73 -12.61
N TRP A 154 -10.22 5.82 -12.81
CA TRP A 154 -9.60 6.57 -11.74
C TRP A 154 -10.50 7.73 -11.30
N ASP A 155 -11.00 7.69 -10.07
CA ASP A 155 -11.76 8.76 -9.44
C ASP A 155 -11.42 8.81 -7.94
N ASP A 156 -10.75 9.88 -7.53
CA ASP A 156 -10.27 10.04 -6.15
C ASP A 156 -11.39 10.01 -5.11
N ARG A 157 -12.60 10.51 -5.47
CA ARG A 157 -13.75 10.53 -4.56
C ARG A 157 -14.34 9.15 -4.32
N GLU A 158 -14.23 8.26 -5.30
CA GLU A 158 -14.69 6.88 -5.19
C GLU A 158 -13.61 5.98 -4.59
N LEU A 159 -12.33 6.33 -4.80
CA LEU A 159 -11.20 5.59 -4.26
C LEU A 159 -11.04 5.80 -2.76
N HIS A 160 -11.20 7.05 -2.27
CA HIS A 160 -11.05 7.33 -0.85
C HIS A 160 -12.20 6.70 -0.06
N GLY A 161 -11.87 5.82 0.88
CA GLY A 161 -12.84 5.03 1.65
C GLY A 161 -13.39 3.80 0.93
N LEU A 162 -12.92 3.49 -0.29
CA LEU A 162 -13.35 2.30 -1.02
C LEU A 162 -13.02 1.05 -0.22
N ALA A 163 -14.07 0.30 0.14
CA ALA A 163 -13.95 -1.02 0.73
C ALA A 163 -13.87 -2.07 -0.37
N MET A 164 -12.89 -2.96 -0.28
CA MET A 164 -12.77 -4.11 -1.17
C MET A 164 -12.58 -5.39 -0.37
N SER A 165 -13.38 -6.38 -0.67
CA SER A 165 -13.19 -7.74 -0.14
C SER A 165 -11.89 -8.36 -0.63
N LYS A 166 -11.36 -9.33 0.13
CA LYS A 166 -10.21 -10.12 -0.29
C LYS A 166 -10.45 -10.79 -1.65
N ALA A 167 -11.66 -11.27 -1.92
CA ALA A 167 -12.01 -11.89 -3.20
C ALA A 167 -11.85 -10.91 -4.38
N GLN A 168 -12.29 -9.66 -4.24
CA GLN A 168 -12.11 -8.63 -5.28
C GLN A 168 -10.62 -8.32 -5.50
N VAL A 169 -9.83 -8.18 -4.44
CA VAL A 169 -8.38 -7.96 -4.56
C VAL A 169 -7.70 -9.15 -5.26
N GLU A 170 -8.10 -10.38 -4.92
CA GLU A 170 -7.59 -11.59 -5.58
C GLU A 170 -8.02 -11.68 -7.06
N ASP A 171 -9.21 -11.22 -7.40
CA ASP A 171 -9.68 -11.18 -8.79
C ASP A 171 -8.91 -10.17 -9.63
N VAL A 172 -8.67 -8.96 -9.09
CA VAL A 172 -7.79 -7.96 -9.73
C VAL A 172 -6.38 -8.53 -9.92
N PHE A 173 -5.81 -9.16 -8.88
CA PHE A 173 -4.50 -9.80 -8.99
C PHE A 173 -4.46 -10.86 -10.09
N ARG A 174 -5.43 -11.77 -10.13
CA ARG A 174 -5.51 -12.84 -11.12
C ARG A 174 -5.63 -12.30 -12.53
N THR A 175 -6.48 -11.31 -12.75
CA THR A 175 -6.65 -10.64 -14.05
C THR A 175 -5.33 -10.05 -14.52
N LEU A 176 -4.73 -9.18 -13.73
CA LEU A 176 -3.48 -8.50 -14.10
C LEU A 176 -2.29 -9.46 -14.25
N ALA A 177 -2.23 -10.54 -13.46
CA ALA A 177 -1.16 -11.53 -13.54
C ALA A 177 -1.24 -12.46 -14.77
N THR A 178 -2.42 -12.60 -15.37
CA THR A 178 -2.62 -13.46 -16.55
C THR A 178 -2.60 -12.70 -17.88
N GLU A 179 -2.67 -11.38 -17.83
CA GLU A 179 -2.60 -10.53 -19.01
C GLU A 179 -1.16 -10.11 -19.32
N PRO A 180 -0.73 -10.11 -20.59
CA PRO A 180 0.52 -9.46 -20.97
C PRO A 180 0.44 -7.94 -20.76
N ALA A 181 1.60 -7.29 -20.61
CA ALA A 181 1.68 -5.85 -20.35
C ALA A 181 0.94 -5.00 -21.40
N ASP A 182 0.99 -5.43 -22.66
CA ASP A 182 0.30 -4.73 -23.75
C ASP A 182 -1.22 -4.74 -23.57
N ASP A 183 -1.80 -5.82 -23.07
CA ASP A 183 -3.23 -5.91 -22.76
C ASP A 183 -3.56 -5.13 -21.47
N ARG A 184 -2.73 -5.26 -20.41
CA ARG A 184 -2.89 -4.51 -19.15
C ARG A 184 -2.95 -2.99 -19.36
N ARG A 185 -2.20 -2.45 -20.34
CA ARG A 185 -2.22 -1.00 -20.68
C ARG A 185 -3.58 -0.47 -21.10
N HIS A 186 -4.47 -1.35 -21.53
CA HIS A 186 -5.82 -0.97 -21.94
C HIS A 186 -6.83 -0.98 -20.79
N ASN A 187 -6.42 -1.39 -19.58
CA ASN A 187 -7.30 -1.33 -18.41
C ASN A 187 -7.55 0.13 -18.00
N PRO A 188 -8.82 0.59 -17.97
CA PRO A 188 -9.14 2.01 -17.78
C PRO A 188 -8.73 2.56 -16.42
N GLY A 189 -8.60 1.70 -15.41
CA GLY A 189 -8.19 2.07 -14.05
C GLY A 189 -6.68 1.97 -13.80
N LEU A 190 -5.90 1.44 -14.76
CA LEU A 190 -4.47 1.21 -14.59
C LEU A 190 -3.62 2.32 -15.19
N PRO A 191 -2.92 3.15 -14.39
CA PRO A 191 -2.01 4.15 -14.92
C PRO A 191 -0.87 3.52 -15.73
N PRO A 192 -0.51 4.07 -16.89
CA PRO A 192 0.50 3.50 -17.79
C PRO A 192 1.86 3.23 -17.14
N GLU A 193 2.27 4.10 -16.22
CA GLU A 193 3.52 3.99 -15.49
C GLU A 193 3.55 2.83 -14.47
N ARG A 194 2.40 2.22 -14.18
CA ARG A 194 2.28 1.12 -13.20
C ARG A 194 2.17 -0.27 -13.83
N VAL A 195 1.97 -0.34 -15.13
CA VAL A 195 1.74 -1.58 -15.89
C VAL A 195 2.77 -2.66 -15.59
N ASP A 196 4.04 -2.26 -15.48
CA ASP A 196 5.15 -3.20 -15.37
C ASP A 196 5.29 -3.80 -13.96
N TYR A 197 4.83 -3.11 -12.89
CA TYR A 197 5.07 -3.55 -11.51
C TYR A 197 3.82 -3.73 -10.65
N ILE A 198 2.64 -3.48 -11.19
CA ILE A 198 1.39 -3.63 -10.43
C ILE A 198 1.11 -5.07 -10.01
N VAL A 199 1.51 -6.05 -10.82
CA VAL A 199 1.29 -7.48 -10.51
C VAL A 199 1.97 -7.87 -9.20
N ALA A 200 3.23 -7.49 -9.00
CA ALA A 200 3.93 -7.72 -7.74
C ALA A 200 3.25 -6.97 -6.57
N GLY A 201 2.83 -5.73 -6.78
CA GLY A 201 2.11 -4.95 -5.76
C GLY A 201 0.80 -5.61 -5.32
N CYS A 202 0.00 -6.10 -6.28
CA CYS A 202 -1.21 -6.88 -5.99
C CYS A 202 -0.88 -8.15 -5.21
N GLY A 203 0.15 -8.90 -5.62
CA GLY A 203 0.59 -10.13 -4.94
C GLY A 203 0.99 -9.88 -3.49
N ILE A 204 1.70 -8.79 -3.22
CA ILE A 204 2.08 -8.37 -1.85
C ILE A 204 0.83 -8.12 -1.01
N LEU A 205 -0.14 -7.35 -1.52
CA LEU A 205 -1.38 -7.08 -0.78
C LEU A 205 -2.18 -8.35 -0.52
N VAL A 206 -2.34 -9.21 -1.52
CA VAL A 206 -3.02 -10.51 -1.38
C VAL A 206 -2.35 -11.35 -0.28
N THR A 207 -1.02 -11.39 -0.26
CA THR A 207 -0.25 -12.13 0.76
C THR A 207 -0.54 -11.58 2.17
N ILE A 208 -0.51 -10.26 2.36
CA ILE A 208 -0.82 -9.62 3.64
C ILE A 208 -2.25 -9.97 4.09
N MET A 209 -3.25 -9.82 3.19
CA MET A 209 -4.65 -10.12 3.53
C MET A 209 -4.86 -11.59 3.90
N ARG A 210 -4.23 -12.52 3.16
CA ARG A 210 -4.32 -13.96 3.44
C ARG A 210 -3.67 -14.32 4.77
N ARG A 211 -2.42 -13.87 4.96
CA ARG A 211 -1.61 -14.26 6.11
C ARG A 211 -2.13 -13.69 7.42
N MET A 212 -2.66 -12.47 7.40
CA MET A 212 -3.20 -11.81 8.58
C MET A 212 -4.71 -12.01 8.75
N GLY A 213 -5.38 -12.69 7.81
CA GLY A 213 -6.79 -13.07 7.93
C GLY A 213 -7.78 -11.93 7.65
N PHE A 214 -7.36 -10.86 6.98
CA PHE A 214 -8.27 -9.77 6.62
C PHE A 214 -9.24 -10.19 5.52
N ALA A 215 -10.54 -10.04 5.79
CA ALA A 215 -11.60 -10.31 4.81
C ALA A 215 -11.83 -9.13 3.87
N GLU A 216 -11.47 -7.91 4.32
CA GLU A 216 -11.69 -6.66 3.62
C GLU A 216 -10.53 -5.69 3.88
N ARG A 217 -10.34 -4.74 2.98
CA ARG A 217 -9.42 -3.62 3.12
C ARG A 217 -10.11 -2.32 2.73
N LEU A 218 -9.67 -1.20 3.29
CA LEU A 218 -10.09 0.15 2.92
C LEU A 218 -8.97 0.89 2.21
N VAL A 219 -9.28 1.66 1.19
CA VAL A 219 -8.32 2.56 0.53
C VAL A 219 -8.33 3.91 1.21
N SER A 220 -7.17 4.44 1.56
CA SER A 220 -7.04 5.85 1.92
C SER A 220 -6.11 6.56 0.92
N LEU A 221 -6.52 7.71 0.44
CA LEU A 221 -5.69 8.62 -0.37
C LEU A 221 -4.80 9.50 0.50
N GLY A 222 -5.04 9.53 1.82
CA GLY A 222 -4.14 10.15 2.78
C GLY A 222 -2.85 9.35 2.92
N SER A 223 -1.71 10.03 2.94
CA SER A 223 -0.38 9.40 2.89
C SER A 223 0.63 10.18 3.73
N VAL A 224 1.91 9.78 3.66
CA VAL A 224 3.04 10.53 4.24
C VAL A 224 2.99 12.04 3.96
N ARG A 225 2.40 12.45 2.83
CA ARG A 225 2.33 13.87 2.43
C ARG A 225 1.28 14.66 3.20
N ASP A 226 0.36 13.98 3.87
CA ASP A 226 -0.81 14.57 4.56
C ASP A 226 -0.67 14.53 6.08
N ALA A 227 0.51 14.12 6.60
CA ALA A 227 0.79 13.91 8.02
C ALA A 227 1.47 15.12 8.70
#